data_b739d20cf5b59dd0f7ddf5623153e616
#
_entry.id   b739d20cf5b59dd0f7ddf5623153e616
#
_cell.length_a   1.000
_cell.length_b   1.000
_cell.length_c   1.000
_cell.angle_alpha   90.00
_cell.angle_beta   90.00
_cell.angle_gamma   90.00
#
_symmetry.space_group_name_H-M   'P 1'
#
loop_
_entity.id
_entity.type
_entity.pdbx_description
1 polymer ?
#
loop_
_entity_poly.entity_id
_entity_poly.type
_entity_poly.pdbx_seq_one_letter_code
_entity_poly.pdbx_strand_id
1 'polypeptide(L)'
;MSYYKPPYTITSKMLTLATSIGEELTKIEFEANKTITPMLRKKNRIKTLAGTLEIEGNFLGEEKITAIVDGKRVLGTIPEIAEVKGAIKAYQELENYNYDDISDLLQAHKILMNEILNNAGNFRTSNVRVGEHIAPQAYLVPQLMEQLFEWLKNSDEHTLLKSCIFHYEFEFIHPFVDGNGRIGRLWQSVILYKHNPLFASLPTESIVRDYQEEYYKALEDATSVGESTPFIEFMLEMILQTIIKFANEVGNEVGNKVGNLTENQILIIELMKTTPKISAKKLANEVGISTRKIEENISKLKKLDIINRVGGTRGHWAIKE
;
A
#
# COMPACT_ATOMS: atom_id res chain seq x y z
N MET A 1 -38.05 4.02 2.74
CA MET A 1 -37.15 3.33 3.71
C MET A 1 -36.08 4.33 4.06
N SER A 2 -35.74 4.53 5.34
CA SER A 2 -34.58 5.39 5.68
C SER A 2 -33.33 4.70 5.19
N TYR A 3 -32.56 5.41 4.38
CA TYR A 3 -31.27 4.97 3.90
C TYR A 3 -30.33 4.80 5.11
N TYR A 4 -29.65 3.66 5.22
CA TYR A 4 -28.66 3.44 6.27
C TYR A 4 -27.51 4.44 6.12
N LYS A 5 -27.17 5.09 7.19
CA LYS A 5 -26.00 5.98 7.25
C LYS A 5 -25.19 5.60 8.49
N PRO A 6 -23.91 5.15 8.30
CA PRO A 6 -23.01 4.92 9.43
C PRO A 6 -22.92 6.14 10.33
N PRO A 7 -22.93 5.98 11.66
CA PRO A 7 -22.83 7.10 12.59
C PRO A 7 -21.39 7.61 12.67
N TYR A 8 -21.18 8.88 12.34
CA TYR A 8 -19.93 9.62 12.53
C TYR A 8 -20.16 11.12 12.46
N THR A 9 -19.24 11.88 13.01
CA THR A 9 -19.21 13.34 12.99
C THR A 9 -17.94 13.84 12.30
N ILE A 10 -18.08 14.75 11.32
CA ILE A 10 -16.93 15.38 10.67
C ILE A 10 -16.27 16.36 11.65
N THR A 11 -14.96 16.18 11.87
CA THR A 11 -14.16 17.04 12.75
C THR A 11 -13.19 17.90 11.96
N SER A 12 -12.72 19.01 12.57
CA SER A 12 -11.65 19.82 11.99
C SER A 12 -10.36 19.01 11.79
N LYS A 13 -10.09 18.00 12.65
CA LYS A 13 -8.94 17.10 12.53
C LYS A 13 -9.04 16.28 11.26
N MET A 14 -10.20 15.69 10.96
CA MET A 14 -10.42 14.93 9.72
C MET A 14 -10.18 15.78 8.47
N LEU A 15 -10.68 17.03 8.46
CA LEU A 15 -10.45 17.95 7.33
C LEU A 15 -8.97 18.26 7.15
N THR A 16 -8.26 18.55 8.23
CA THR A 16 -6.80 18.80 8.20
C THR A 16 -6.05 17.58 7.66
N LEU A 17 -6.34 16.39 8.19
CA LEU A 17 -5.69 15.14 7.77
C LEU A 17 -5.97 14.83 6.29
N ALA A 18 -7.23 14.95 5.84
CA ALA A 18 -7.59 14.69 4.44
C ALA A 18 -6.89 15.67 3.48
N THR A 19 -6.77 16.95 3.86
CA THR A 19 -6.04 17.97 3.09
C THR A 19 -4.56 17.62 3.01
N SER A 20 -3.92 17.31 4.16
CA SER A 20 -2.50 16.92 4.20
C SER A 20 -2.21 15.64 3.40
N ILE A 21 -3.11 14.66 3.45
CA ILE A 21 -3.02 13.44 2.62
C ILE A 21 -3.01 13.80 1.12
N GLY A 22 -3.94 14.67 0.69
CA GLY A 22 -4.00 15.11 -0.71
C GLY A 22 -2.74 15.87 -1.17
N GLU A 23 -2.20 16.74 -0.32
CA GLU A 23 -0.96 17.46 -0.58
C GLU A 23 0.24 16.52 -0.72
N GLU A 24 0.42 15.57 0.20
CA GLU A 24 1.53 14.62 0.16
C GLU A 24 1.41 13.65 -1.02
N LEU A 25 0.21 13.16 -1.35
CA LEU A 25 -0.01 12.34 -2.54
C LEU A 25 0.38 13.10 -3.81
N THR A 26 -0.01 14.38 -3.93
CA THR A 26 0.32 15.22 -5.08
C THR A 26 1.84 15.41 -5.22
N LYS A 27 2.56 15.62 -4.09
CA LYS A 27 4.04 15.71 -4.10
C LYS A 27 4.67 14.42 -4.61
N ILE A 28 4.20 13.27 -4.09
CA ILE A 28 4.71 11.97 -4.53
C ILE A 28 4.42 11.75 -6.02
N GLU A 29 3.21 12.05 -6.50
CA GLU A 29 2.85 11.89 -7.92
C GLU A 29 3.74 12.73 -8.84
N PHE A 30 4.04 13.95 -8.44
CA PHE A 30 4.94 14.83 -9.19
C PHE A 30 6.37 14.26 -9.27
N GLU A 31 6.84 13.67 -8.17
CA GLU A 31 8.15 13.01 -8.10
C GLU A 31 8.14 11.58 -8.65
N ALA A 32 7.03 10.84 -8.45
CA ALA A 32 6.91 9.39 -8.69
C ALA A 32 6.84 8.99 -10.16
N ASN A 33 6.40 9.88 -11.06
CA ASN A 33 6.46 9.61 -12.51
C ASN A 33 7.88 9.21 -12.99
N LYS A 34 8.88 9.36 -12.13
CA LYS A 34 10.29 9.07 -12.40
C LYS A 34 10.94 8.03 -11.44
N THR A 35 10.28 7.63 -10.34
CA THR A 35 11.03 7.07 -9.20
C THR A 35 10.46 5.79 -8.57
N ILE A 36 9.17 5.46 -8.74
CA ILE A 36 8.62 4.21 -8.15
C ILE A 36 9.06 3.01 -8.99
N THR A 37 10.15 2.40 -8.55
CA THR A 37 10.72 1.22 -9.22
C THR A 37 9.86 -0.04 -8.97
N PRO A 38 9.89 -1.03 -9.89
CA PRO A 38 9.26 -2.33 -9.64
C PRO A 38 9.77 -3.00 -8.35
N MET A 39 11.02 -2.72 -7.98
CA MET A 39 11.64 -3.24 -6.75
C MET A 39 11.00 -2.61 -5.50
N LEU A 40 10.75 -1.29 -5.49
CA LEU A 40 10.08 -0.60 -4.39
C LEU A 40 8.63 -1.07 -4.25
N ARG A 41 7.90 -1.25 -5.35
CA ARG A 41 6.54 -1.83 -5.34
C ARG A 41 6.53 -3.24 -4.73
N LYS A 42 7.48 -4.11 -5.14
CA LYS A 42 7.61 -5.45 -4.58
C LYS A 42 7.91 -5.41 -3.08
N LYS A 43 8.86 -4.56 -2.66
CA LYS A 43 9.24 -4.38 -1.24
C LYS A 43 8.01 -3.96 -0.41
N ASN A 44 7.26 -2.96 -0.87
CA ASN A 44 6.10 -2.46 -0.13
C ASN A 44 4.95 -3.46 -0.11
N ARG A 45 4.71 -4.20 -1.20
CA ARG A 45 3.75 -5.31 -1.19
C ARG A 45 4.13 -6.37 -0.13
N ILE A 46 5.40 -6.68 0.03
CA ILE A 46 5.86 -7.61 1.08
C ILE A 46 5.61 -7.02 2.47
N LYS A 47 5.88 -5.73 2.69
CA LYS A 47 5.57 -5.04 3.96
C LYS A 47 4.07 -5.07 4.27
N THR A 48 3.20 -4.81 3.28
CA THR A 48 1.75 -4.92 3.40
C THR A 48 1.34 -6.32 3.86
N LEU A 49 1.83 -7.36 3.18
CA LEU A 49 1.54 -8.75 3.52
C LEU A 49 2.04 -9.11 4.92
N ALA A 50 3.26 -8.72 5.28
CA ALA A 50 3.80 -8.94 6.61
C ALA A 50 2.96 -8.23 7.67
N GLY A 51 2.63 -6.94 7.46
CA GLY A 51 1.83 -6.16 8.39
C GLY A 51 0.46 -6.78 8.65
N THR A 52 -0.30 -7.10 7.62
CA THR A 52 -1.64 -7.67 7.79
C THR A 52 -1.63 -9.06 8.45
N LEU A 53 -0.58 -9.86 8.21
CA LEU A 53 -0.44 -11.20 8.79
C LEU A 53 0.04 -11.14 10.25
N GLU A 54 0.99 -10.25 10.56
CA GLU A 54 1.53 -10.10 11.93
C GLU A 54 0.48 -9.57 12.91
N ILE A 55 -0.44 -8.68 12.47
CA ILE A 55 -1.58 -8.22 13.27
C ILE A 55 -2.45 -9.42 13.73
N GLU A 56 -2.56 -10.47 12.90
CA GLU A 56 -3.35 -11.68 13.19
C GLU A 56 -2.50 -12.81 13.84
N GLY A 57 -1.26 -12.51 14.20
CA GLY A 57 -0.40 -13.47 14.91
C GLY A 57 0.44 -14.39 14.01
N ASN A 58 0.49 -14.17 12.72
CA ASN A 58 1.38 -14.89 11.82
C ASN A 58 2.72 -14.16 11.67
N PHE A 59 3.75 -14.61 12.36
CA PHE A 59 5.06 -13.99 12.42
C PHE A 59 6.11 -14.61 11.49
N LEU A 60 5.73 -15.08 10.32
CA LEU A 60 6.68 -15.60 9.33
C LEU A 60 7.70 -14.55 8.88
N GLY A 61 7.34 -13.28 8.88
CA GLY A 61 8.20 -12.13 8.58
C GLY A 61 8.51 -11.92 7.09
N GLU A 62 9.00 -10.73 6.76
CA GLU A 62 9.23 -10.27 5.38
C GLU A 62 10.16 -11.19 4.57
N GLU A 63 11.21 -11.77 5.20
CA GLU A 63 12.16 -12.64 4.52
C GLU A 63 11.51 -13.92 3.99
N LYS A 64 10.73 -14.61 4.83
CA LYS A 64 10.05 -15.85 4.43
C LYS A 64 8.89 -15.56 3.47
N ILE A 65 8.15 -14.46 3.67
CA ILE A 65 7.11 -14.01 2.72
C ILE A 65 7.74 -13.75 1.35
N THR A 66 8.90 -13.07 1.30
CA THR A 66 9.66 -12.84 0.06
C THR A 66 10.04 -14.17 -0.60
N ALA A 67 10.52 -15.13 0.18
CA ALA A 67 10.88 -16.45 -0.34
C ALA A 67 9.67 -17.18 -0.93
N ILE A 68 8.50 -17.10 -0.28
CA ILE A 68 7.24 -17.68 -0.79
C ILE A 68 6.81 -17.00 -2.11
N VAL A 69 6.87 -15.65 -2.18
CA VAL A 69 6.60 -14.88 -3.41
C VAL A 69 7.52 -15.29 -4.55
N ASP A 70 8.79 -15.61 -4.23
CA ASP A 70 9.79 -16.08 -5.20
C ASP A 70 9.68 -17.57 -5.52
N GLY A 71 8.65 -18.28 -5.02
CA GLY A 71 8.43 -19.71 -5.27
C GLY A 71 9.37 -20.65 -4.51
N LYS A 72 10.10 -20.13 -3.50
CA LYS A 72 11.04 -20.93 -2.69
C LYS A 72 10.31 -21.62 -1.53
N ARG A 73 10.87 -22.74 -1.09
CA ARG A 73 10.37 -23.42 0.13
C ARG A 73 10.87 -22.72 1.38
N VAL A 74 9.99 -22.60 2.37
CA VAL A 74 10.28 -21.99 3.66
C VAL A 74 9.94 -22.94 4.82
N LEU A 75 10.55 -22.72 5.96
CA LEU A 75 10.18 -23.39 7.21
C LEU A 75 9.10 -22.56 7.90
N GLY A 76 7.96 -23.19 8.16
CA GLY A 76 6.80 -22.66 8.88
C GLY A 76 5.76 -23.75 9.04
N THR A 77 4.75 -23.51 9.84
CA THR A 77 3.61 -24.44 9.97
C THR A 77 2.75 -24.40 8.69
N ILE A 78 1.99 -25.47 8.47
CA ILE A 78 1.09 -25.53 7.29
C ILE A 78 0.09 -24.37 7.31
N PRO A 79 -0.58 -24.05 8.43
CA PRO A 79 -1.48 -22.89 8.49
C PRO A 79 -0.79 -21.56 8.18
N GLU A 80 0.36 -21.26 8.79
CA GLU A 80 1.07 -20.01 8.53
C GLU A 80 1.41 -19.82 7.05
N ILE A 81 1.88 -20.89 6.39
CA ILE A 81 2.22 -20.85 4.97
C ILE A 81 0.95 -20.69 4.10
N ALA A 82 -0.16 -21.34 4.47
CA ALA A 82 -1.44 -21.22 3.80
C ALA A 82 -1.99 -19.79 3.88
N GLU A 83 -1.93 -19.14 5.05
CA GLU A 83 -2.31 -17.74 5.26
C GLU A 83 -1.51 -16.79 4.37
N VAL A 84 -0.18 -16.95 4.33
CA VAL A 84 0.69 -16.14 3.46
C VAL A 84 0.29 -16.31 1.99
N LYS A 85 0.08 -17.55 1.53
CA LYS A 85 -0.32 -17.81 0.14
C LYS A 85 -1.69 -17.24 -0.19
N GLY A 86 -2.65 -17.35 0.71
CA GLY A 86 -3.97 -16.75 0.58
C GLY A 86 -3.88 -15.22 0.47
N ALA A 87 -3.12 -14.59 1.37
CA ALA A 87 -2.89 -13.15 1.36
C ALA A 87 -2.19 -12.69 0.07
N ILE A 88 -1.15 -13.39 -0.40
CA ILE A 88 -0.48 -13.08 -1.67
C ILE A 88 -1.50 -13.06 -2.82
N LYS A 89 -2.33 -14.11 -2.95
CA LYS A 89 -3.33 -14.23 -4.02
C LYS A 89 -4.40 -13.12 -3.92
N ALA A 90 -4.92 -12.86 -2.72
CA ALA A 90 -5.96 -11.86 -2.51
C ALA A 90 -5.46 -10.43 -2.82
N TYR A 91 -4.25 -10.06 -2.38
CA TYR A 91 -3.65 -8.75 -2.67
C TYR A 91 -3.14 -8.61 -4.13
N GLN A 92 -2.90 -9.72 -4.85
CA GLN A 92 -2.62 -9.67 -6.28
C GLN A 92 -3.82 -9.20 -7.10
N GLU A 93 -5.04 -9.51 -6.62
CA GLU A 93 -6.30 -9.11 -7.27
C GLU A 93 -6.82 -7.73 -6.83
N LEU A 94 -6.10 -7.00 -5.95
CA LEU A 94 -6.54 -5.72 -5.37
C LEU A 94 -7.07 -4.74 -6.42
N GLU A 95 -6.37 -4.60 -7.54
CA GLU A 95 -6.72 -3.66 -8.62
C GLU A 95 -7.95 -4.11 -9.43
N ASN A 96 -8.30 -5.40 -9.38
CA ASN A 96 -9.38 -6.03 -10.13
C ASN A 96 -10.71 -6.02 -9.37
N TYR A 97 -10.68 -5.89 -8.03
CA TYR A 97 -11.92 -5.85 -7.25
C TYR A 97 -12.72 -4.58 -7.50
N ASN A 98 -14.03 -4.72 -7.59
CA ASN A 98 -14.96 -3.62 -7.57
C ASN A 98 -15.33 -3.31 -6.10
N TYR A 99 -14.89 -2.17 -5.59
CA TYR A 99 -14.95 -1.84 -4.16
C TYR A 99 -16.37 -1.77 -3.59
N ASP A 100 -17.40 -1.53 -4.42
CA ASP A 100 -18.80 -1.44 -4.06
C ASP A 100 -19.62 -2.68 -4.45
N ASP A 101 -18.95 -3.79 -4.80
CA ASP A 101 -19.57 -5.08 -5.08
C ASP A 101 -19.31 -6.08 -3.94
N ILE A 102 -20.36 -6.45 -3.24
CA ILE A 102 -20.29 -7.43 -2.15
C ILE A 102 -19.83 -8.82 -2.61
N SER A 103 -20.10 -9.19 -3.85
CA SER A 103 -19.65 -10.48 -4.43
C SER A 103 -18.13 -10.53 -4.56
N ASP A 104 -17.51 -9.41 -4.88
CA ASP A 104 -16.04 -9.30 -4.95
C ASP A 104 -15.41 -9.40 -3.56
N LEU A 105 -16.04 -8.82 -2.52
CA LEU A 105 -15.60 -9.00 -1.14
C LEU A 105 -15.69 -10.47 -0.71
N LEU A 106 -16.80 -11.15 -1.01
CA LEU A 106 -16.95 -12.57 -0.70
C LEU A 106 -15.91 -13.43 -1.45
N GLN A 107 -15.64 -13.09 -2.69
CA GLN A 107 -14.60 -13.77 -3.49
C GLN A 107 -13.19 -13.50 -2.92
N ALA A 108 -12.90 -12.27 -2.51
CA ALA A 108 -11.63 -11.92 -1.87
C ALA A 108 -11.44 -12.70 -0.57
N HIS A 109 -12.46 -12.78 0.29
CA HIS A 109 -12.42 -13.61 1.50
C HIS A 109 -12.21 -15.09 1.18
N LYS A 110 -12.88 -15.60 0.13
CA LYS A 110 -12.70 -16.98 -0.33
C LYS A 110 -11.26 -17.23 -0.75
N ILE A 111 -10.65 -16.34 -1.55
CA ILE A 111 -9.24 -16.46 -1.98
C ILE A 111 -8.31 -16.43 -0.76
N LEU A 112 -8.56 -15.53 0.17
CA LEU A 112 -7.73 -15.33 1.36
C LEU A 112 -7.74 -16.54 2.28
N MET A 113 -8.91 -17.16 2.49
CA MET A 113 -9.15 -18.14 3.57
C MET A 113 -9.38 -19.58 3.07
N ASN A 114 -9.38 -19.85 1.76
CA ASN A 114 -9.77 -21.14 1.18
C ASN A 114 -8.96 -22.35 1.69
N GLU A 115 -7.67 -22.15 1.99
CA GLU A 115 -6.82 -23.24 2.52
C GLU A 115 -6.91 -23.39 4.06
N ILE A 116 -7.74 -22.53 4.72
CA ILE A 116 -7.84 -22.43 6.19
C ILE A 116 -9.26 -22.73 6.66
N LEU A 117 -10.29 -22.24 5.92
CA LEU A 117 -11.70 -22.36 6.29
C LEU A 117 -12.51 -23.11 5.25
N ASN A 118 -13.34 -24.07 5.70
CA ASN A 118 -14.26 -24.81 4.81
C ASN A 118 -15.39 -23.92 4.27
N ASN A 119 -15.79 -22.88 5.00
CA ASN A 119 -16.86 -21.95 4.61
C ASN A 119 -16.33 -20.60 4.11
N ALA A 120 -15.09 -20.54 3.63
CA ALA A 120 -14.49 -19.32 3.07
C ALA A 120 -15.39 -18.71 1.99
N GLY A 121 -15.57 -17.38 2.03
CA GLY A 121 -16.44 -16.65 1.12
C GLY A 121 -17.92 -16.64 1.50
N ASN A 122 -18.28 -17.13 2.69
CA ASN A 122 -19.67 -17.11 3.18
C ASN A 122 -19.74 -16.41 4.54
N PHE A 123 -20.81 -15.66 4.76
CA PHE A 123 -21.07 -15.04 6.05
C PHE A 123 -21.25 -16.10 7.14
N ARG A 124 -20.92 -15.73 8.37
CA ARG A 124 -21.14 -16.58 9.54
C ARG A 124 -22.64 -16.83 9.81
N THR A 125 -22.91 -18.00 10.29
CA THR A 125 -24.25 -18.43 10.75
C THR A 125 -24.36 -18.56 12.27
N SER A 126 -23.23 -18.36 12.97
CA SER A 126 -23.14 -18.38 14.44
C SER A 126 -22.84 -16.98 14.99
N ASN A 127 -23.30 -16.71 16.21
CA ASN A 127 -22.96 -15.49 16.92
C ASN A 127 -21.50 -15.55 17.39
N VAL A 128 -20.83 -14.41 17.35
CA VAL A 128 -19.42 -14.28 17.72
C VAL A 128 -19.21 -13.10 18.66
N ARG A 129 -18.11 -13.14 19.41
CA ARG A 129 -17.63 -12.05 20.25
C ARG A 129 -16.17 -11.81 19.92
N VAL A 130 -15.76 -10.56 19.85
CA VAL A 130 -14.38 -10.14 19.55
C VAL A 130 -13.89 -9.28 20.72
N GLY A 131 -13.06 -9.84 21.58
CA GLY A 131 -12.71 -9.19 22.84
C GLY A 131 -13.96 -8.88 23.67
N GLU A 132 -14.18 -7.61 24.02
CA GLU A 132 -15.38 -7.14 24.71
C GLU A 132 -16.56 -6.82 23.78
N HIS A 133 -16.31 -6.68 22.48
CA HIS A 133 -17.35 -6.38 21.49
C HIS A 133 -18.21 -7.62 21.20
N ILE A 134 -19.54 -7.47 21.37
CA ILE A 134 -20.53 -8.47 20.97
C ILE A 134 -21.01 -8.09 19.56
N ALA A 135 -20.56 -8.83 18.57
CA ALA A 135 -20.95 -8.58 17.19
C ALA A 135 -22.48 -8.78 16.99
N PRO A 136 -23.09 -8.13 16.01
CA PRO A 136 -24.52 -8.32 15.67
C PRO A 136 -24.88 -9.80 15.51
N GLN A 137 -26.14 -10.13 15.77
CA GLN A 137 -26.61 -11.51 15.62
C GLN A 137 -26.42 -12.01 14.19
N ALA A 138 -26.04 -13.27 14.03
CA ALA A 138 -25.64 -13.84 12.74
C ALA A 138 -26.72 -13.68 11.63
N TYR A 139 -28.00 -13.78 11.98
CA TYR A 139 -29.09 -13.63 11.01
C TYR A 139 -29.25 -12.21 10.45
N LEU A 140 -28.67 -11.19 11.13
CA LEU A 140 -28.66 -9.80 10.68
C LEU A 140 -27.50 -9.48 9.72
N VAL A 141 -26.46 -10.30 9.74
CA VAL A 141 -25.23 -10.03 8.98
C VAL A 141 -25.47 -9.79 7.50
N PRO A 142 -26.23 -10.61 6.76
CA PRO A 142 -26.47 -10.36 5.34
C PRO A 142 -27.10 -8.98 5.08
N GLN A 143 -28.12 -8.61 5.85
CA GLN A 143 -28.79 -7.32 5.71
C GLN A 143 -27.89 -6.15 6.05
N LEU A 144 -27.08 -6.24 7.12
CA LEU A 144 -26.15 -5.20 7.52
C LEU A 144 -25.07 -4.99 6.46
N MET A 145 -24.56 -6.08 5.88
CA MET A 145 -23.57 -6.00 4.81
C MET A 145 -24.16 -5.40 3.52
N GLU A 146 -25.37 -5.77 3.13
CA GLU A 146 -26.08 -5.15 2.00
C GLU A 146 -26.25 -3.64 2.23
N GLN A 147 -26.69 -3.22 3.42
CA GLN A 147 -26.84 -1.81 3.77
C GLN A 147 -25.52 -1.06 3.74
N LEU A 148 -24.42 -1.65 4.23
CA LEU A 148 -23.10 -1.06 4.21
C LEU A 148 -22.59 -0.86 2.78
N PHE A 149 -22.78 -1.85 1.90
CA PHE A 149 -22.39 -1.74 0.49
C PHE A 149 -23.28 -0.77 -0.29
N GLU A 150 -24.59 -0.72 0.00
CA GLU A 150 -25.49 0.27 -0.58
C GLU A 150 -25.08 1.69 -0.18
N TRP A 151 -24.72 1.91 1.09
CA TRP A 151 -24.15 3.17 1.54
C TRP A 151 -22.81 3.49 0.83
N LEU A 152 -21.89 2.54 0.76
CA LEU A 152 -20.59 2.72 0.12
C LEU A 152 -20.73 3.16 -1.34
N LYS A 153 -21.68 2.57 -2.05
CA LYS A 153 -21.99 2.86 -3.45
C LYS A 153 -22.60 4.24 -3.66
N ASN A 154 -23.55 4.62 -2.81
CA ASN A 154 -24.44 5.77 -3.07
C ASN A 154 -24.08 7.03 -2.25
N SER A 155 -23.15 6.95 -1.28
CA SER A 155 -22.80 8.10 -0.48
C SER A 155 -21.89 9.08 -1.22
N ASP A 156 -22.03 10.37 -0.93
CA ASP A 156 -21.22 11.47 -1.49
C ASP A 156 -19.98 11.80 -0.64
N GLU A 157 -19.73 11.03 0.44
CA GLU A 157 -18.57 11.24 1.30
C GLU A 157 -17.27 11.05 0.52
N HIS A 158 -16.27 11.82 0.94
CA HIS A 158 -14.93 11.71 0.37
C HIS A 158 -14.36 10.29 0.52
N THR A 159 -13.76 9.73 -0.51
CA THR A 159 -13.33 8.31 -0.55
C THR A 159 -12.37 7.92 0.57
N LEU A 160 -11.51 8.84 1.03
CA LEU A 160 -10.66 8.60 2.22
C LEU A 160 -11.51 8.32 3.47
N LEU A 161 -12.59 9.11 3.69
CA LEU A 161 -13.49 8.90 4.81
C LEU A 161 -14.27 7.59 4.62
N LYS A 162 -14.80 7.34 3.41
CA LYS A 162 -15.51 6.09 3.10
C LYS A 162 -14.67 4.87 3.44
N SER A 163 -13.36 4.91 3.15
CA SER A 163 -12.46 3.79 3.44
C SER A 163 -12.34 3.50 4.95
N CYS A 164 -12.25 4.55 5.76
CA CYS A 164 -12.15 4.43 7.22
C CYS A 164 -13.50 4.03 7.85
N ILE A 165 -14.60 4.64 7.39
CA ILE A 165 -15.95 4.32 7.87
C ILE A 165 -16.28 2.87 7.54
N PHE A 166 -16.07 2.44 6.29
CA PHE A 166 -16.30 1.07 5.86
C PHE A 166 -15.50 0.08 6.71
N HIS A 167 -14.22 0.36 6.96
CA HIS A 167 -13.37 -0.51 7.77
C HIS A 167 -13.94 -0.68 9.19
N TYR A 168 -14.31 0.42 9.86
CA TYR A 168 -14.92 0.35 11.19
C TYR A 168 -16.24 -0.44 11.19
N GLU A 169 -17.17 -0.11 10.30
CA GLU A 169 -18.47 -0.78 10.22
C GLU A 169 -18.33 -2.28 9.91
N PHE A 170 -17.36 -2.62 9.04
CA PHE A 170 -17.05 -4.00 8.71
C PHE A 170 -16.51 -4.77 9.94
N GLU A 171 -15.58 -4.19 10.70
CA GLU A 171 -15.07 -4.79 11.93
C GLU A 171 -16.17 -4.89 13.00
N PHE A 172 -17.07 -3.89 13.10
CA PHE A 172 -18.22 -3.90 14.00
C PHE A 172 -19.21 -5.03 13.65
N ILE A 173 -19.56 -5.18 12.37
CA ILE A 173 -20.45 -6.26 11.89
C ILE A 173 -19.81 -7.62 12.06
N HIS A 174 -18.51 -7.72 11.85
CA HIS A 174 -17.70 -8.95 11.94
C HIS A 174 -18.32 -10.11 11.16
N PRO A 175 -18.45 -9.99 9.82
CA PRO A 175 -19.36 -10.83 9.03
C PRO A 175 -18.92 -12.28 8.85
N PHE A 176 -17.65 -12.61 9.09
CA PHE A 176 -17.11 -13.95 8.88
C PHE A 176 -16.79 -14.66 10.20
N VAL A 177 -16.58 -15.98 10.14
CA VAL A 177 -16.13 -16.78 11.29
C VAL A 177 -14.68 -16.45 11.66
N ASP A 178 -13.83 -16.18 10.65
CA ASP A 178 -12.43 -15.79 10.79
C ASP A 178 -11.99 -14.98 9.56
N GLY A 179 -10.88 -14.25 9.65
CA GLY A 179 -10.32 -13.47 8.56
C GLY A 179 -10.93 -12.07 8.41
N ASN A 180 -11.76 -11.60 9.35
CA ASN A 180 -12.39 -10.28 9.27
C ASN A 180 -11.34 -9.16 9.21
N GLY A 181 -10.39 -9.12 10.14
CA GLY A 181 -9.35 -8.09 10.14
C GLY A 181 -8.54 -8.05 8.84
N ARG A 182 -8.15 -9.22 8.32
CA ARG A 182 -7.39 -9.31 7.05
C ARG A 182 -8.20 -8.80 5.86
N ILE A 183 -9.49 -9.16 5.78
CA ILE A 183 -10.38 -8.70 4.71
C ILE A 183 -10.77 -7.22 4.88
N GLY A 184 -11.01 -6.74 6.10
CA GLY A 184 -11.29 -5.33 6.38
C GLY A 184 -10.16 -4.42 5.90
N ARG A 185 -8.91 -4.76 6.21
CA ARG A 185 -7.71 -4.05 5.75
C ARG A 185 -7.51 -4.12 4.24
N LEU A 186 -7.68 -5.32 3.64
CA LEU A 186 -7.64 -5.45 2.18
C LEU A 186 -8.71 -4.58 1.53
N TRP A 187 -9.96 -4.60 2.04
CA TRP A 187 -11.04 -3.83 1.43
C TRP A 187 -10.86 -2.33 1.59
N GLN A 188 -10.31 -1.88 2.71
CA GLN A 188 -9.87 -0.50 2.85
C GLN A 188 -8.86 -0.13 1.77
N SER A 189 -7.87 -0.99 1.49
CA SER A 189 -6.87 -0.78 0.44
C SER A 189 -7.50 -0.76 -0.96
N VAL A 190 -8.53 -1.58 -1.22
CA VAL A 190 -9.31 -1.55 -2.48
C VAL A 190 -10.03 -0.21 -2.65
N ILE A 191 -10.71 0.28 -1.60
CA ILE A 191 -11.39 1.59 -1.62
C ILE A 191 -10.40 2.73 -1.85
N LEU A 192 -9.25 2.71 -1.15
CA LEU A 192 -8.20 3.71 -1.29
C LEU A 192 -7.56 3.68 -2.68
N TYR A 193 -7.34 2.50 -3.25
CA TYR A 193 -6.85 2.36 -4.64
C TYR A 193 -7.78 3.06 -5.65
N LYS A 194 -9.08 2.98 -5.44
CA LYS A 194 -10.07 3.67 -6.29
C LYS A 194 -9.99 5.19 -6.17
N HIS A 195 -9.60 5.70 -5.01
CA HIS A 195 -9.33 7.12 -4.80
C HIS A 195 -8.05 7.56 -5.53
N ASN A 196 -6.97 6.80 -5.34
CA ASN A 196 -5.68 7.07 -5.97
C ASN A 196 -4.89 5.76 -6.16
N PRO A 197 -4.52 5.38 -7.40
CA PRO A 197 -3.77 4.15 -7.68
C PRO A 197 -2.44 4.02 -6.93
N LEU A 198 -1.87 5.12 -6.44
CA LEU A 198 -0.65 5.10 -5.64
C LEU A 198 -0.80 4.25 -4.36
N PHE A 199 -2.02 4.17 -3.80
CA PHE A 199 -2.30 3.37 -2.62
C PHE A 199 -2.00 1.87 -2.77
N ALA A 200 -2.02 1.32 -4.01
CA ALA A 200 -1.58 -0.06 -4.24
C ALA A 200 -0.07 -0.29 -3.93
N SER A 201 0.69 0.79 -3.80
CA SER A 201 2.13 0.75 -3.50
C SER A 201 2.46 1.20 -2.07
N LEU A 202 1.46 1.62 -1.29
CA LEU A 202 1.63 2.13 0.08
C LEU A 202 1.40 1.00 1.09
N PRO A 203 2.35 0.70 1.99
CA PRO A 203 2.21 -0.37 2.97
C PRO A 203 1.44 0.10 4.22
N THR A 204 0.16 0.47 4.06
CA THR A 204 -0.70 1.00 5.14
C THR A 204 -0.82 0.03 6.31
N GLU A 205 -0.89 -1.26 6.03
CA GLU A 205 -1.01 -2.32 7.02
C GLU A 205 0.23 -2.43 7.92
N SER A 206 1.41 -2.09 7.39
CA SER A 206 2.64 -2.13 8.19
C SER A 206 2.67 -1.03 9.26
N ILE A 207 2.09 0.14 8.98
CA ILE A 207 1.99 1.21 9.98
C ILE A 207 0.91 0.87 11.02
N VAL A 208 -0.22 0.28 10.61
CA VAL A 208 -1.26 -0.19 11.54
C VAL A 208 -0.70 -1.26 12.47
N ARG A 209 0.14 -2.18 11.97
CA ARG A 209 0.86 -3.13 12.81
C ARG A 209 1.78 -2.45 13.82
N ASP A 210 2.53 -1.43 13.38
CA ASP A 210 3.47 -0.70 14.26
C ASP A 210 2.73 0.07 15.39
N TYR A 211 1.43 0.38 15.19
CA TYR A 211 0.52 1.03 16.16
C TYR A 211 -0.68 0.15 16.50
N GLN A 212 -0.45 -1.16 16.68
CA GLN A 212 -1.52 -2.15 16.84
C GLN A 212 -2.36 -1.92 18.12
N GLU A 213 -1.75 -1.51 19.21
CA GLU A 213 -2.46 -1.23 20.47
C GLU A 213 -3.41 -0.04 20.30
N GLU A 214 -2.93 1.03 19.66
CA GLU A 214 -3.72 2.23 19.37
C GLU A 214 -4.83 1.93 18.34
N TYR A 215 -4.59 1.03 17.38
CA TYR A 215 -5.61 0.58 16.44
C TYR A 215 -6.78 -0.12 17.16
N TYR A 216 -6.49 -1.07 18.04
CA TYR A 216 -7.54 -1.73 18.81
C TYR A 216 -8.23 -0.78 19.77
N LYS A 217 -7.49 0.13 20.39
CA LYS A 217 -8.07 1.18 21.24
C LYS A 217 -9.00 2.10 20.46
N ALA A 218 -8.65 2.50 19.23
CA ALA A 218 -9.51 3.35 18.40
C ALA A 218 -10.83 2.64 18.01
N LEU A 219 -10.79 1.32 17.77
CA LEU A 219 -12.00 0.49 17.57
C LEU A 219 -12.87 0.45 18.84
N GLU A 220 -12.26 0.26 20.01
CA GLU A 220 -12.95 0.23 21.29
C GLU A 220 -13.57 1.59 21.64
N ASP A 221 -12.81 2.68 21.50
CA ASP A 221 -13.26 4.05 21.74
C ASP A 221 -14.47 4.39 20.83
N ALA A 222 -14.38 4.05 19.53
CA ALA A 222 -15.47 4.24 18.58
C ALA A 222 -16.72 3.43 18.97
N THR A 223 -16.55 2.17 19.37
CA THR A 223 -17.65 1.32 19.83
C THR A 223 -18.29 1.86 21.10
N SER A 224 -17.51 2.39 22.03
CA SER A 224 -17.97 2.92 23.30
C SER A 224 -18.84 4.18 23.16
N VAL A 225 -18.54 5.05 22.17
CA VAL A 225 -19.30 6.26 21.89
C VAL A 225 -20.42 6.02 20.86
N GLY A 226 -20.45 4.85 20.21
CA GLY A 226 -21.47 4.47 19.23
C GLY A 226 -21.35 5.17 17.88
N GLU A 227 -20.17 5.68 17.54
CA GLU A 227 -19.85 6.31 16.25
C GLU A 227 -18.39 6.09 15.83
N SER A 228 -18.13 6.07 14.53
CA SER A 228 -16.82 5.75 13.98
C SER A 228 -15.79 6.91 14.01
N THR A 229 -16.16 8.08 14.52
CA THR A 229 -15.32 9.29 14.54
C THR A 229 -13.91 9.07 15.11
N PRO A 230 -13.71 8.45 16.29
CA PRO A 230 -12.37 8.22 16.84
C PRO A 230 -11.52 7.32 15.92
N PHE A 231 -12.13 6.28 15.34
CA PHE A 231 -11.46 5.36 14.44
C PHE A 231 -11.08 6.03 13.11
N ILE A 232 -11.96 6.86 12.54
CA ILE A 232 -11.68 7.62 11.32
C ILE A 232 -10.46 8.53 11.52
N GLU A 233 -10.42 9.27 12.62
CA GLU A 233 -9.29 10.17 12.94
C GLU A 233 -7.98 9.40 13.06
N PHE A 234 -7.99 8.26 13.74
CA PHE A 234 -6.83 7.39 13.87
C PHE A 234 -6.37 6.87 12.50
N MET A 235 -7.28 6.31 11.70
CA MET A 235 -6.93 5.72 10.40
C MET A 235 -6.43 6.75 9.40
N LEU A 236 -7.00 7.96 9.36
CA LEU A 236 -6.49 9.05 8.52
C LEU A 236 -5.06 9.46 8.93
N GLU A 237 -4.76 9.48 10.24
CA GLU A 237 -3.42 9.71 10.76
C GLU A 237 -2.45 8.61 10.27
N MET A 238 -2.83 7.33 10.37
CA MET A 238 -2.01 6.21 9.91
C MET A 238 -1.76 6.25 8.38
N ILE A 239 -2.78 6.62 7.61
CA ILE A 239 -2.64 6.83 6.16
C ILE A 239 -1.64 7.96 5.89
N LEU A 240 -1.75 9.10 6.55
CA LEU A 240 -0.81 10.21 6.38
C LEU A 240 0.63 9.82 6.74
N GLN A 241 0.83 9.16 7.87
CA GLN A 241 2.15 8.68 8.31
C GLN A 241 2.76 7.70 7.30
N THR A 242 1.94 6.80 6.73
CA THR A 242 2.37 5.88 5.68
C THR A 242 2.86 6.62 4.44
N ILE A 243 2.12 7.64 4.00
CA ILE A 243 2.46 8.45 2.82
C ILE A 243 3.77 9.21 3.05
N ILE A 244 3.93 9.86 4.22
CA ILE A 244 5.16 10.58 4.57
C ILE A 244 6.36 9.63 4.61
N LYS A 245 6.21 8.46 5.25
CA LYS A 245 7.27 7.43 5.31
C LYS A 245 7.67 6.96 3.91
N PHE A 246 6.68 6.73 3.05
CA PHE A 246 6.90 6.33 1.66
C PHE A 246 7.58 7.44 0.84
N ALA A 247 7.16 8.70 0.98
CA ALA A 247 7.80 9.84 0.32
C ALA A 247 9.28 9.94 0.68
N ASN A 248 9.61 9.75 1.96
CA ASN A 248 10.99 9.73 2.43
C ASN A 248 11.79 8.54 1.85
N GLU A 249 11.19 7.35 1.72
CA GLU A 249 11.85 6.19 1.08
C GLU A 249 12.13 6.47 -0.41
N VAL A 250 11.17 7.06 -1.12
CA VAL A 250 11.31 7.48 -2.53
C VAL A 250 12.41 8.54 -2.65
N GLY A 251 12.40 9.58 -1.82
CA GLY A 251 13.43 10.63 -1.79
C GLY A 251 14.83 10.07 -1.50
N ASN A 252 14.95 9.13 -0.57
CA ASN A 252 16.21 8.46 -0.26
C ASN A 252 16.71 7.55 -1.39
N GLU A 253 15.84 6.88 -2.14
CA GLU A 253 16.24 6.12 -3.34
C GLU A 253 16.78 7.03 -4.44
N VAL A 254 16.20 8.22 -4.60
CA VAL A 254 16.72 9.28 -5.50
C VAL A 254 18.05 9.81 -4.99
N GLY A 255 18.11 10.18 -3.71
CA GLY A 255 19.34 10.66 -3.06
C GLY A 255 20.47 9.63 -3.10
N ASN A 256 20.18 8.34 -2.89
CA ASN A 256 21.15 7.25 -2.99
C ASN A 256 21.60 6.98 -4.43
N LYS A 257 20.76 7.18 -5.44
CA LYS A 257 21.21 7.13 -6.85
C LYS A 257 22.18 8.28 -7.17
N VAL A 258 21.96 9.45 -6.59
CA VAL A 258 22.82 10.63 -6.77
C VAL A 258 24.00 10.64 -5.77
N GLY A 259 23.79 10.23 -4.52
CA GLY A 259 24.80 10.21 -3.46
C GLY A 259 25.86 9.10 -3.60
N ASN A 260 25.60 8.06 -4.39
CA ASN A 260 26.57 7.01 -4.73
C ASN A 260 27.35 7.30 -6.02
N LEU A 261 27.16 8.47 -6.62
CA LEU A 261 27.95 8.88 -7.77
C LEU A 261 29.32 9.41 -7.31
N THR A 262 30.36 8.94 -7.95
CA THR A 262 31.70 9.50 -7.73
C THR A 262 31.76 10.91 -8.32
N GLU A 263 32.70 11.75 -7.81
CA GLU A 263 32.94 13.10 -8.35
C GLU A 263 33.07 13.10 -9.88
N ASN A 264 33.80 12.12 -10.42
CA ASN A 264 33.91 11.96 -11.87
C ASN A 264 32.57 11.68 -12.58
N GLN A 265 31.66 10.93 -11.97
CA GLN A 265 30.36 10.65 -12.54
C GLN A 265 29.45 11.87 -12.51
N ILE A 266 29.49 12.65 -11.45
CA ILE A 266 28.78 13.94 -11.34
C ILE A 266 29.25 14.89 -12.43
N LEU A 267 30.57 15.05 -12.58
CA LEU A 267 31.16 15.93 -13.58
C LEU A 267 30.84 15.49 -15.02
N ILE A 268 30.81 14.18 -15.29
CA ILE A 268 30.38 13.61 -16.57
C ILE A 268 28.92 13.99 -16.88
N ILE A 269 28.03 13.90 -15.89
CA ILE A 269 26.62 14.25 -16.04
C ILE A 269 26.47 15.75 -16.35
N GLU A 270 27.15 16.62 -15.61
CA GLU A 270 27.11 18.07 -15.82
C GLU A 270 27.62 18.47 -17.22
N LEU A 271 28.71 17.87 -17.68
CA LEU A 271 29.25 18.08 -19.02
C LEU A 271 28.28 17.57 -20.12
N MET A 272 27.56 16.47 -19.86
CA MET A 272 26.55 15.98 -20.78
C MET A 272 25.30 16.85 -20.78
N LYS A 273 24.90 17.48 -19.65
CA LYS A 273 23.81 18.45 -19.56
C LYS A 273 24.11 19.69 -20.43
N THR A 274 25.32 20.23 -20.25
CA THR A 274 25.74 21.46 -20.97
C THR A 274 26.06 21.19 -22.43
N THR A 275 26.58 20.01 -22.75
CA THR A 275 26.95 19.62 -24.11
C THR A 275 26.45 18.22 -24.44
N PRO A 276 25.15 18.07 -24.81
CA PRO A 276 24.52 16.76 -25.03
C PRO A 276 25.17 15.88 -26.10
N LYS A 277 25.96 16.45 -27.02
CA LYS A 277 26.68 15.73 -28.08
C LYS A 277 28.15 15.48 -27.76
N ILE A 278 28.58 15.69 -26.51
CA ILE A 278 29.97 15.51 -26.09
C ILE A 278 30.47 14.06 -26.32
N SER A 279 31.70 13.94 -26.88
CA SER A 279 32.29 12.64 -27.13
C SER A 279 33.04 12.12 -25.88
N ALA A 280 33.21 10.79 -25.76
CA ALA A 280 33.98 10.19 -24.68
C ALA A 280 35.40 10.72 -24.58
N LYS A 281 36.05 11.02 -25.73
CA LYS A 281 37.41 11.61 -25.78
C LYS A 281 37.42 13.04 -25.21
N LYS A 282 36.37 13.85 -25.50
CA LYS A 282 36.29 15.21 -24.96
C LYS A 282 35.96 15.18 -23.46
N LEU A 283 35.08 14.28 -23.04
CA LEU A 283 34.82 14.03 -21.62
C LEU A 283 36.10 13.62 -20.86
N ALA A 284 36.94 12.77 -21.48
CA ALA A 284 38.21 12.35 -20.87
C ALA A 284 39.15 13.54 -20.61
N ASN A 285 39.23 14.46 -21.54
CA ASN A 285 40.04 15.67 -21.40
C ASN A 285 39.50 16.63 -20.32
N GLU A 286 38.18 16.84 -20.28
CA GLU A 286 37.54 17.77 -19.34
C GLU A 286 37.53 17.21 -17.89
N VAL A 287 37.35 15.90 -17.73
CA VAL A 287 37.31 15.23 -16.42
C VAL A 287 38.72 14.87 -15.93
N GLY A 288 39.72 14.87 -16.81
CA GLY A 288 41.12 14.53 -16.45
C GLY A 288 41.38 13.04 -16.22
N ILE A 289 40.57 12.14 -16.83
CA ILE A 289 40.71 10.67 -16.71
C ILE A 289 40.78 10.02 -18.09
N SER A 290 41.26 8.77 -18.16
CA SER A 290 41.38 8.06 -19.42
C SER A 290 40.04 7.81 -20.09
N THR A 291 40.00 7.77 -21.44
CA THR A 291 38.78 7.48 -22.21
C THR A 291 38.13 6.15 -21.78
N ARG A 292 38.96 5.13 -21.46
CA ARG A 292 38.47 3.85 -20.93
C ARG A 292 37.70 4.02 -19.60
N LYS A 293 38.22 4.83 -18.66
CA LYS A 293 37.52 5.14 -17.41
C LYS A 293 36.23 5.94 -17.63
N ILE A 294 36.18 6.82 -18.64
CA ILE A 294 34.94 7.49 -19.05
C ILE A 294 33.92 6.47 -19.54
N GLU A 295 34.30 5.53 -20.40
CA GLU A 295 33.41 4.49 -20.93
C GLU A 295 32.87 3.58 -19.82
N GLU A 296 33.73 3.21 -18.84
CA GLU A 296 33.32 2.46 -17.65
C GLU A 296 32.29 3.23 -16.81
N ASN A 297 32.51 4.54 -16.59
CA ASN A 297 31.55 5.39 -15.85
C ASN A 297 30.26 5.58 -16.64
N ILE A 298 30.30 5.80 -17.94
CA ILE A 298 29.13 5.87 -18.82
C ILE A 298 28.32 4.56 -18.75
N SER A 299 29.01 3.40 -18.76
CA SER A 299 28.36 2.11 -18.63
C SER A 299 27.63 1.94 -17.29
N LYS A 300 28.26 2.39 -16.19
CA LYS A 300 27.66 2.40 -14.85
C LYS A 300 26.46 3.34 -14.80
N LEU A 301 26.59 4.56 -15.30
CA LEU A 301 25.50 5.55 -15.34
C LEU A 301 24.29 5.08 -16.19
N LYS A 302 24.54 4.34 -17.28
CA LYS A 302 23.49 3.69 -18.07
C LYS A 302 22.81 2.56 -17.30
N LYS A 303 23.56 1.72 -16.58
CA LYS A 303 23.00 0.65 -15.74
C LYS A 303 22.15 1.19 -14.59
N LEU A 304 22.52 2.37 -14.08
CA LEU A 304 21.75 3.11 -13.07
C LEU A 304 20.56 3.87 -13.66
N ASP A 305 20.37 3.79 -14.99
CA ASP A 305 19.32 4.47 -15.74
C ASP A 305 19.33 6.02 -15.60
N ILE A 306 20.48 6.60 -15.29
CA ILE A 306 20.68 8.05 -15.12
C ILE A 306 20.89 8.74 -16.48
N ILE A 307 21.57 8.08 -17.41
CA ILE A 307 21.83 8.60 -18.76
C ILE A 307 21.41 7.62 -19.84
N ASN A 308 20.95 8.13 -20.95
CA ASN A 308 20.62 7.35 -22.14
C ASN A 308 21.19 8.02 -23.40
N ARG A 309 21.43 7.25 -24.47
CA ARG A 309 21.84 7.80 -25.75
C ARG A 309 20.68 7.72 -26.75
N VAL A 310 20.26 8.85 -27.26
CA VAL A 310 19.16 8.99 -28.23
C VAL A 310 19.75 9.25 -29.61
N GLY A 311 19.36 8.49 -30.65
CA GLY A 311 19.75 8.74 -32.05
C GLY A 311 21.03 8.06 -32.54
N GLY A 312 21.41 6.92 -31.98
CA GLY A 312 22.55 6.08 -32.44
C GLY A 312 23.92 6.75 -32.29
N THR A 313 24.89 6.44 -33.20
CA THR A 313 26.28 6.91 -33.11
C THR A 313 26.44 8.43 -33.25
N ARG A 314 25.56 9.12 -33.97
CA ARG A 314 25.52 10.58 -34.11
C ARG A 314 24.51 11.24 -33.15
N GLY A 315 23.93 10.50 -32.23
CA GLY A 315 22.94 10.95 -31.27
C GLY A 315 23.51 11.81 -30.15
N HIS A 316 22.62 12.17 -29.22
CA HIS A 316 22.94 12.97 -28.04
C HIS A 316 22.71 12.17 -26.74
N TRP A 317 23.32 12.64 -25.67
CA TRP A 317 23.06 12.13 -24.33
C TRP A 317 21.78 12.77 -23.79
N ALA A 318 20.83 11.96 -23.39
CA ALA A 318 19.67 12.37 -22.62
C ALA A 318 19.92 11.97 -21.17
N ILE A 319 19.74 12.90 -20.27
CA ILE A 319 19.82 12.67 -18.83
C ILE A 319 18.40 12.47 -18.37
N LYS A 320 18.14 11.36 -17.70
CA LYS A 320 16.86 11.11 -17.06
C LYS A 320 16.90 11.83 -15.70
N GLU A 321 16.16 12.91 -15.61
CA GLU A 321 15.91 13.62 -14.37
C GLU A 321 15.13 12.77 -13.39
#